data_edc3ec3316fa30ba30d73df4243efd0d
#
_entry.id   edc3ec3316fa30ba30d73df4243efd0d
#
_cell.length_a   1.000
_cell.length_b   1.000
_cell.length_c   1.000
_cell.angle_alpha   90.00
_cell.angle_beta   90.00
_cell.angle_gamma   90.00
#
_symmetry.space_group_name_H-M   'P 1'
#
loop_
_entity.id
_entity.type
_entity.pdbx_description
1 polymer ?
#
loop_
_entity_poly.entity_id
_entity_poly.type
_entity_poly.pdbx_seq_one_letter_code
_entity_poly.pdbx_strand_id
1 'polypeptide(L)'
;MQIKKTKLAIIAGGGDLVLSTIKSCNRQNISFFLIGIKDHYNNQIHPPDINLSLNNIGNIFSILKNEKILNIVFIGSIKKPYLTKLRPNFLTIYYILLIMLYYFKGDDKLLTKIYNIFLRKGFKVLDVRKLLKSNIANNKYNNLKNFKNKITLKEISYYFNLAKKNGSFDKGQAVIVDGNKVLLSEDRKGTDNLIYRYKLLDRIDNFSLLVKTSKPNQNMYFDLPTLGPTTIENVYLSGIRGIIIEKNNSLIVDPHDTFKLIKKYNLFYYAI
;
A
#
# COMPACT_ATOMS: atom_id res chain seq x y z
N MET A 1 -21.69 10.46 5.32
CA MET A 1 -20.99 9.62 6.34
C MET A 1 -20.51 10.52 7.46
N GLN A 2 -21.02 10.33 8.69
CA GLN A 2 -20.78 11.23 9.84
C GLN A 2 -19.40 11.00 10.50
N ILE A 3 -18.29 11.19 9.77
CA ILE A 3 -16.95 11.23 10.40
C ILE A 3 -16.67 12.57 11.10
N LYS A 4 -17.44 13.62 10.77
CA LYS A 4 -17.20 14.99 11.27
C LYS A 4 -17.40 15.19 12.79
N LYS A 5 -17.98 14.24 13.52
CA LYS A 5 -18.26 14.38 14.96
C LYS A 5 -17.37 13.52 15.89
N THR A 6 -16.58 12.60 15.35
CA THR A 6 -15.75 11.71 16.16
C THR A 6 -14.29 11.80 15.73
N LYS A 7 -13.37 11.87 16.71
CA LYS A 7 -11.92 11.87 16.50
C LYS A 7 -11.52 10.56 15.79
N LEU A 8 -10.66 10.65 14.76
CA LEU A 8 -10.14 9.52 14.00
C LEU A 8 -8.74 9.15 14.49
N ALA A 9 -8.44 7.89 14.82
CA ALA A 9 -7.05 7.51 15.00
C ALA A 9 -6.41 7.13 13.66
N ILE A 10 -5.24 7.70 13.40
CA ILE A 10 -4.36 7.31 12.30
C ILE A 10 -3.23 6.49 12.89
N ILE A 11 -3.21 5.18 12.63
CA ILE A 11 -2.13 4.29 13.02
C ILE A 11 -1.16 4.21 11.85
N ALA A 12 0.00 4.87 12.00
CA ALA A 12 0.91 5.17 10.91
C ALA A 12 2.22 4.39 11.01
N GLY A 13 2.53 3.67 9.92
CA GLY A 13 3.87 3.16 9.62
C GLY A 13 4.68 4.11 8.74
N GLY A 14 5.57 3.58 7.92
CA GLY A 14 6.39 4.36 6.98
C GLY A 14 5.70 4.64 5.65
N GLY A 15 6.22 5.65 4.93
CA GLY A 15 5.82 5.97 3.56
C GLY A 15 4.99 7.23 3.41
N ASP A 16 4.96 7.76 2.19
CA ASP A 16 4.45 9.09 1.87
C ASP A 16 2.93 9.23 1.91
N LEU A 17 2.19 8.11 1.87
CA LEU A 17 0.73 8.11 2.02
C LEU A 17 0.27 8.64 3.39
N VAL A 18 1.12 8.56 4.41
CA VAL A 18 0.80 9.11 5.74
C VAL A 18 0.59 10.62 5.64
N LEU A 19 1.51 11.34 4.99
CA LEU A 19 1.39 12.78 4.75
C LEU A 19 0.12 13.11 3.94
N SER A 20 -0.16 12.32 2.90
CA SER A 20 -1.38 12.49 2.09
C SER A 20 -2.65 12.32 2.93
N THR A 21 -2.64 11.37 3.88
CA THR A 21 -3.77 11.12 4.79
C THR A 21 -3.96 12.29 5.76
N ILE A 22 -2.90 12.79 6.37
CA ILE A 22 -2.92 13.96 7.27
C ILE A 22 -3.44 15.19 6.52
N LYS A 23 -2.86 15.51 5.35
CA LYS A 23 -3.33 16.61 4.51
C LYS A 23 -4.81 16.48 4.13
N SER A 24 -5.26 15.25 3.89
CA SER A 24 -6.66 14.98 3.55
C SER A 24 -7.60 15.17 4.76
N CYS A 25 -7.21 14.75 5.95
CA CYS A 25 -7.95 15.00 7.17
C CYS A 25 -8.09 16.51 7.42
N ASN A 26 -7.01 17.27 7.30
CA ASN A 26 -7.03 18.73 7.47
C ASN A 26 -7.96 19.43 6.47
N ARG A 27 -7.88 19.06 5.17
CA ARG A 27 -8.78 19.61 4.13
C ARG A 27 -10.27 19.28 4.35
N GLN A 28 -10.55 18.14 4.98
CA GLN A 28 -11.93 17.70 5.25
C GLN A 28 -12.41 18.12 6.65
N ASN A 29 -11.60 18.86 7.43
CA ASN A 29 -11.87 19.23 8.81
C ASN A 29 -12.18 17.99 9.69
N ILE A 30 -11.44 16.90 9.51
CA ILE A 30 -11.52 15.69 10.32
C ILE A 30 -10.49 15.80 11.44
N SER A 31 -10.94 15.86 12.69
CA SER A 31 -10.06 15.78 13.86
C SER A 31 -9.44 14.38 13.93
N PHE A 32 -8.12 14.30 14.11
CA PHE A 32 -7.41 13.03 14.19
C PHE A 32 -6.47 12.98 15.40
N PHE A 33 -6.07 11.76 15.74
CA PHE A 33 -5.05 11.40 16.72
C PHE A 33 -4.04 10.49 16.03
N LEU A 34 -2.80 10.92 15.95
CA LEU A 34 -1.76 10.25 15.19
C LEU A 34 -0.92 9.35 16.11
N ILE A 35 -0.97 8.05 15.87
CA ILE A 35 -0.13 7.05 16.53
C ILE A 35 0.96 6.62 15.54
N GLY A 36 2.18 7.11 15.73
CA GLY A 36 3.34 6.68 14.96
C GLY A 36 3.91 5.37 15.49
N ILE A 37 4.10 4.37 14.64
CA ILE A 37 4.77 3.13 15.05
C ILE A 37 6.28 3.38 15.06
N LYS A 38 6.88 3.31 16.25
CA LYS A 38 8.31 3.57 16.48
C LYS A 38 9.16 2.71 15.54
N ASP A 39 10.25 3.29 15.03
CA ASP A 39 11.20 2.70 14.09
C ASP A 39 10.64 2.43 12.66
N HIS A 40 9.37 2.82 12.42
CA HIS A 40 8.72 2.73 11.11
C HIS A 40 8.20 4.09 10.64
N TYR A 41 7.55 4.83 11.53
CA TYR A 41 7.02 6.14 11.27
C TYR A 41 8.14 7.20 11.27
N ASN A 42 8.14 8.09 10.27
CA ASN A 42 9.06 9.22 10.22
C ASN A 42 8.44 10.45 10.89
N ASN A 43 8.92 10.80 12.08
CA ASN A 43 8.43 11.93 12.86
C ASN A 43 8.61 13.30 12.17
N GLN A 44 9.48 13.41 11.15
CA GLN A 44 9.67 14.63 10.37
C GLN A 44 8.48 14.93 9.44
N ILE A 45 7.64 13.93 9.12
CA ILE A 45 6.43 14.12 8.31
C ILE A 45 5.42 14.98 9.06
N HIS A 46 5.17 14.62 10.31
CA HIS A 46 4.31 15.32 11.26
C HIS A 46 4.60 14.73 12.66
N PRO A 47 4.75 15.53 13.72
CA PRO A 47 4.94 14.99 15.07
C PRO A 47 3.70 14.16 15.45
N PRO A 48 3.86 12.88 15.87
CA PRO A 48 2.74 12.07 16.29
C PRO A 48 2.31 12.46 17.71
N ASP A 49 1.02 12.27 18.03
CA ASP A 49 0.51 12.43 19.40
C ASP A 49 1.13 11.36 20.32
N ILE A 50 1.37 10.15 19.80
CA ILE A 50 2.08 9.07 20.49
C ILE A 50 2.99 8.31 19.53
N ASN A 51 4.24 8.06 19.98
CA ASN A 51 5.14 7.07 19.38
C ASN A 51 4.97 5.73 20.10
N LEU A 52 4.40 4.74 19.43
CA LEU A 52 4.12 3.43 20.00
C LEU A 52 5.11 2.38 19.51
N SER A 53 5.89 1.82 20.42
CA SER A 53 6.79 0.71 20.12
C SER A 53 6.01 -0.59 19.90
N LEU A 54 6.47 -1.44 18.98
CA LEU A 54 5.93 -2.79 18.80
C LEU A 54 6.03 -3.64 20.09
N ASN A 55 6.98 -3.35 20.97
CA ASN A 55 7.07 -4.02 22.28
C ASN A 55 5.87 -3.72 23.19
N ASN A 56 5.21 -2.59 22.99
CA ASN A 56 4.08 -2.12 23.79
C ASN A 56 2.80 -1.99 22.95
N ILE A 57 2.74 -2.64 21.78
CA ILE A 57 1.61 -2.49 20.87
C ILE A 57 0.26 -2.91 21.49
N GLY A 58 0.28 -3.80 22.46
CA GLY A 58 -0.92 -4.19 23.22
C GLY A 58 -1.61 -3.03 23.93
N ASN A 59 -0.88 -1.97 24.29
CA ASN A 59 -1.45 -0.79 24.94
C ASN A 59 -2.32 0.07 23.99
N ILE A 60 -2.29 -0.20 22.68
CA ILE A 60 -3.04 0.58 21.69
C ILE A 60 -4.54 0.67 22.04
N PHE A 61 -5.13 -0.41 22.56
CA PHE A 61 -6.55 -0.44 22.90
C PHE A 61 -6.91 0.45 24.10
N SER A 62 -6.05 0.53 25.12
CA SER A 62 -6.23 1.46 26.25
C SER A 62 -6.03 2.91 25.80
N ILE A 63 -5.02 3.18 24.99
CA ILE A 63 -4.78 4.51 24.40
C ILE A 63 -6.03 4.99 23.66
N LEU A 64 -6.55 4.18 22.73
CA LEU A 64 -7.72 4.54 21.94
C LEU A 64 -8.98 4.75 22.78
N LYS A 65 -9.18 3.95 23.83
CA LYS A 65 -10.30 4.09 24.79
C LYS A 65 -10.19 5.38 25.60
N ASN A 66 -9.00 5.68 26.15
CA ASN A 66 -8.76 6.90 26.92
C ASN A 66 -9.02 8.15 26.08
N GLU A 67 -8.64 8.12 24.82
CA GLU A 67 -8.92 9.19 23.84
C GLU A 67 -10.35 9.17 23.29
N LYS A 68 -11.21 8.26 23.74
CA LYS A 68 -12.61 8.06 23.30
C LYS A 68 -12.74 7.90 21.77
N ILE A 69 -11.76 7.25 21.14
CA ILE A 69 -11.70 7.03 19.70
C ILE A 69 -12.30 5.67 19.37
N LEU A 70 -13.22 5.66 18.40
CA LEU A 70 -13.83 4.43 17.87
C LEU A 70 -13.44 4.15 16.43
N ASN A 71 -13.17 5.21 15.65
CA ASN A 71 -12.83 5.10 14.24
C ASN A 71 -11.31 5.10 14.07
N ILE A 72 -10.78 4.13 13.35
CA ILE A 72 -9.35 4.01 13.10
C ILE A 72 -9.07 3.80 11.62
N VAL A 73 -7.90 4.23 11.17
CA VAL A 73 -7.35 3.93 9.86
C VAL A 73 -5.91 3.49 10.01
N PHE A 74 -5.51 2.49 9.24
CA PHE A 74 -4.13 2.07 9.13
C PHE A 74 -3.54 2.63 7.84
N ILE A 75 -2.34 3.15 7.90
CA ILE A 75 -1.66 3.72 6.73
C ILE A 75 -0.14 3.58 6.84
N GLY A 76 0.48 3.35 5.70
CA GLY A 76 1.94 3.16 5.64
C GLY A 76 2.37 1.72 5.93
N SER A 77 3.64 1.46 5.71
CA SER A 77 4.23 0.12 5.85
C SER A 77 4.83 -0.11 7.23
N ILE A 78 4.68 -1.31 7.75
CA ILE A 78 5.35 -1.78 8.96
C ILE A 78 6.11 -3.05 8.57
N LYS A 79 7.43 -3.02 8.70
CA LYS A 79 8.26 -4.21 8.49
C LYS A 79 7.90 -5.24 9.57
N LYS A 80 7.63 -6.46 9.14
CA LYS A 80 7.32 -7.58 10.02
C LYS A 80 8.49 -7.82 10.98
N PRO A 81 8.30 -7.66 12.30
CA PRO A 81 9.39 -7.78 13.27
C PRO A 81 9.84 -9.23 13.41
N TYR A 82 11.11 -9.45 13.66
CA TYR A 82 11.57 -10.75 14.14
C TYR A 82 11.09 -10.95 15.60
N LEU A 83 10.29 -11.98 15.85
CA LEU A 83 9.73 -12.23 17.19
C LEU A 83 10.80 -12.37 18.26
N THR A 84 11.97 -12.92 17.92
CA THR A 84 13.13 -13.08 18.80
C THR A 84 13.77 -11.76 19.25
N LYS A 85 13.53 -10.65 18.51
CA LYS A 85 14.06 -9.32 18.83
C LYS A 85 13.08 -8.48 19.66
N LEU A 86 11.84 -8.94 19.83
CA LEU A 86 10.84 -8.25 20.63
C LEU A 86 11.08 -8.50 22.12
N ARG A 87 10.91 -7.44 22.92
CA ARG A 87 10.84 -7.50 24.39
C ARG A 87 9.46 -6.99 24.82
N PRO A 88 8.40 -7.78 24.57
CA PRO A 88 7.04 -7.31 24.71
C PRO A 88 6.64 -7.19 26.19
N ASN A 89 5.82 -6.18 26.51
CA ASN A 89 5.12 -6.12 27.77
C ASN A 89 4.03 -7.22 27.86
N PHE A 90 3.48 -7.44 29.03
CA PHE A 90 2.53 -8.53 29.28
C PHE A 90 1.30 -8.50 28.35
N LEU A 91 0.73 -7.32 28.12
CA LEU A 91 -0.39 -7.13 27.21
C LEU A 91 -0.02 -7.46 25.75
N THR A 92 1.17 -7.08 25.33
CA THR A 92 1.66 -7.37 23.98
C THR A 92 1.91 -8.86 23.79
N ILE A 93 2.41 -9.58 24.80
CA ILE A 93 2.55 -11.04 24.79
C ILE A 93 1.20 -11.70 24.49
N TYR A 94 0.15 -11.30 25.18
CA TYR A 94 -1.20 -11.83 24.95
C TYR A 94 -1.63 -11.69 23.49
N TYR A 95 -1.45 -10.49 22.87
CA TYR A 95 -1.82 -10.28 21.48
C TYR A 95 -0.89 -11.01 20.49
N ILE A 96 0.41 -11.13 20.80
CA ILE A 96 1.33 -11.96 20.01
C ILE A 96 0.86 -13.41 19.97
N LEU A 97 0.47 -13.98 21.09
CA LEU A 97 -0.05 -15.35 21.15
C LEU A 97 -1.31 -15.51 20.29
N LEU A 98 -2.22 -14.52 20.29
CA LEU A 98 -3.43 -14.54 19.47
C LEU A 98 -3.17 -14.53 17.97
N ILE A 99 -2.06 -13.91 17.52
CA ILE A 99 -1.72 -13.77 16.09
C ILE A 99 -0.63 -14.73 15.64
N MET A 100 0.01 -15.46 16.56
CA MET A 100 1.20 -16.28 16.31
C MET A 100 1.00 -17.31 15.19
N LEU A 101 -0.14 -18.01 15.18
CA LEU A 101 -0.46 -18.97 14.12
C LEU A 101 -0.60 -18.31 12.73
N TYR A 102 -1.00 -17.05 12.70
CA TYR A 102 -1.19 -16.27 11.47
C TYR A 102 0.10 -15.59 11.00
N TYR A 103 1.04 -15.38 11.91
CA TYR A 103 2.34 -14.80 11.63
C TYR A 103 3.11 -15.59 10.55
N PHE A 104 2.99 -16.92 10.55
CA PHE A 104 3.64 -17.81 9.59
C PHE A 104 2.79 -18.12 8.34
N LYS A 105 1.49 -17.75 8.33
CA LYS A 105 0.54 -18.06 7.24
C LYS A 105 0.49 -17.02 6.12
N GLY A 106 1.37 -16.00 6.15
CA GLY A 106 1.40 -14.89 5.20
C GLY A 106 0.79 -13.61 5.76
N ASP A 107 1.17 -12.48 5.13
CA ASP A 107 0.85 -11.16 5.65
C ASP A 107 -0.65 -10.85 5.56
N ASP A 108 -1.34 -11.28 4.50
CA ASP A 108 -2.79 -11.08 4.34
C ASP A 108 -3.60 -11.71 5.47
N LYS A 109 -3.24 -12.95 5.86
CA LYS A 109 -3.92 -13.66 6.98
C LYS A 109 -3.63 -12.99 8.32
N LEU A 110 -2.38 -12.54 8.53
CA LEU A 110 -1.98 -11.82 9.71
C LEU A 110 -2.75 -10.50 9.84
N LEU A 111 -2.79 -9.68 8.78
CA LEU A 111 -3.50 -8.41 8.76
C LEU A 111 -5.01 -8.60 8.96
N THR A 112 -5.60 -9.61 8.35
CA THR A 112 -7.01 -9.96 8.58
C THR A 112 -7.28 -10.35 10.04
N LYS A 113 -6.35 -11.07 10.69
CA LYS A 113 -6.48 -11.40 12.11
C LYS A 113 -6.41 -10.15 12.98
N ILE A 114 -5.47 -9.25 12.70
CA ILE A 114 -5.34 -7.96 13.39
C ILE A 114 -6.65 -7.15 13.23
N TYR A 115 -7.17 -7.02 12.01
CA TYR A 115 -8.46 -6.39 11.72
C TYR A 115 -9.58 -6.92 12.63
N ASN A 116 -9.72 -8.25 12.69
CA ASN A 116 -10.76 -8.90 13.50
C ASN A 116 -10.58 -8.65 15.00
N ILE A 117 -9.35 -8.51 15.51
CA ILE A 117 -9.09 -8.15 16.90
C ILE A 117 -9.63 -6.75 17.20
N PHE A 118 -9.36 -5.76 16.32
CA PHE A 118 -9.89 -4.39 16.48
C PHE A 118 -11.42 -4.38 16.45
N LEU A 119 -12.06 -5.09 15.52
CA LEU A 119 -13.51 -5.20 15.47
C LEU A 119 -14.10 -5.79 16.75
N ARG A 120 -13.53 -6.89 17.26
CA ARG A 120 -13.97 -7.54 18.51
C ARG A 120 -13.80 -6.65 19.74
N LYS A 121 -12.87 -5.71 19.71
CA LYS A 121 -12.66 -4.71 20.76
C LYS A 121 -13.57 -3.49 20.63
N GLY A 122 -14.48 -3.47 19.63
CA GLY A 122 -15.48 -2.44 19.41
C GLY A 122 -15.03 -1.25 18.53
N PHE A 123 -13.85 -1.35 17.90
CA PHE A 123 -13.36 -0.30 17.00
C PHE A 123 -13.89 -0.50 15.58
N LYS A 124 -14.01 0.60 14.83
CA LYS A 124 -14.37 0.61 13.41
C LYS A 124 -13.14 0.92 12.57
N VAL A 125 -12.65 -0.06 11.84
CA VAL A 125 -11.57 0.16 10.88
C VAL A 125 -12.15 0.77 9.62
N LEU A 126 -11.68 1.94 9.23
CA LEU A 126 -12.15 2.67 8.07
C LEU A 126 -11.27 2.36 6.86
N ASP A 127 -11.89 2.28 5.71
CA ASP A 127 -11.21 2.20 4.43
C ASP A 127 -10.53 3.56 4.12
N VAL A 128 -9.22 3.57 4.00
CA VAL A 128 -8.43 4.78 3.73
C VAL A 128 -8.81 5.45 2.41
N ARG A 129 -9.36 4.71 1.44
CA ARG A 129 -9.85 5.28 0.16
C ARG A 129 -10.95 6.33 0.37
N LYS A 130 -11.71 6.23 1.47
CA LYS A 130 -12.72 7.23 1.82
C LYS A 130 -12.12 8.58 2.20
N LEU A 131 -10.90 8.57 2.74
CA LEU A 131 -10.13 9.77 3.05
C LEU A 131 -9.34 10.26 1.83
N LEU A 132 -8.75 9.35 1.07
CA LEU A 132 -7.83 9.61 -0.03
C LEU A 132 -8.49 9.55 -1.41
N LYS A 133 -9.69 10.13 -1.58
CA LYS A 133 -10.44 10.07 -2.85
C LYS A 133 -9.63 10.59 -4.05
N SER A 134 -8.86 11.66 -3.86
CA SER A 134 -8.00 12.25 -4.91
C SER A 134 -6.79 11.39 -5.28
N ASN A 135 -6.44 10.43 -4.42
CA ASN A 135 -5.31 9.52 -4.60
C ASN A 135 -5.72 8.18 -5.21
N ILE A 136 -7.01 7.92 -5.40
CA ILE A 136 -7.48 6.66 -5.98
C ILE A 136 -7.09 6.61 -7.47
N ALA A 137 -6.45 5.51 -7.88
CA ALA A 137 -6.15 5.25 -9.28
C ALA A 137 -7.44 5.22 -10.12
N ASN A 138 -7.46 6.00 -11.19
CA ASN A 138 -8.61 6.13 -12.09
C ASN A 138 -8.15 6.32 -13.54
N ASN A 139 -9.09 6.29 -14.48
CA ASN A 139 -8.82 6.35 -15.91
C ASN A 139 -8.53 7.75 -16.47
N LYS A 140 -8.58 8.81 -15.63
CA LYS A 140 -8.36 10.20 -16.07
C LYS A 140 -7.01 10.39 -16.78
N TYR A 141 -6.00 9.67 -16.35
CA TYR A 141 -4.63 9.79 -16.85
C TYR A 141 -4.20 8.66 -17.80
N ASN A 142 -5.17 7.81 -18.21
CA ASN A 142 -4.88 6.77 -19.21
C ASN A 142 -4.40 7.39 -20.51
N ASN A 143 -3.25 6.95 -21.01
CA ASN A 143 -2.60 7.53 -22.19
C ASN A 143 -2.45 6.55 -23.37
N LEU A 144 -3.30 5.51 -23.43
CA LEU A 144 -3.28 4.50 -24.49
C LEU A 144 -3.24 5.09 -25.91
N LYS A 145 -3.88 6.25 -26.14
CA LYS A 145 -3.90 6.93 -27.44
C LYS A 145 -2.49 7.20 -27.98
N ASN A 146 -1.52 7.47 -27.09
CA ASN A 146 -0.13 7.76 -27.44
C ASN A 146 0.69 6.49 -27.74
N PHE A 147 0.15 5.30 -27.43
CA PHE A 147 0.84 4.01 -27.52
C PHE A 147 0.09 2.96 -28.35
N LYS A 148 -0.84 3.40 -29.22
CA LYS A 148 -1.69 2.50 -30.02
C LYS A 148 -0.91 1.47 -30.86
N ASN A 149 0.29 1.84 -31.32
CA ASN A 149 1.17 0.96 -32.11
C ASN A 149 2.05 0.04 -31.25
N LYS A 150 1.96 0.13 -29.92
CA LYS A 150 2.77 -0.62 -28.97
C LYS A 150 1.97 -1.58 -28.13
N ILE A 151 0.71 -1.26 -27.83
CA ILE A 151 -0.17 -2.06 -26.96
C ILE A 151 -1.65 -1.82 -27.30
N THR A 152 -2.43 -2.88 -27.18
CA THR A 152 -3.89 -2.90 -27.37
C THR A 152 -4.64 -3.08 -26.07
N LEU A 153 -5.94 -2.75 -26.05
CA LEU A 153 -6.82 -3.01 -24.89
C LEU A 153 -6.89 -4.50 -24.55
N LYS A 154 -6.80 -5.38 -25.54
CA LYS A 154 -6.81 -6.84 -25.34
C LYS A 154 -5.57 -7.30 -24.57
N GLU A 155 -4.40 -6.78 -24.92
CA GLU A 155 -3.14 -7.07 -24.23
C GLU A 155 -3.12 -6.49 -22.81
N ILE A 156 -3.63 -5.26 -22.61
CA ILE A 156 -3.77 -4.67 -21.26
C ILE A 156 -4.61 -5.58 -20.35
N SER A 157 -5.78 -6.02 -20.83
CA SER A 157 -6.65 -6.93 -20.10
C SER A 157 -5.99 -8.29 -19.83
N TYR A 158 -5.24 -8.81 -20.81
CA TYR A 158 -4.50 -10.04 -20.66
C TYR A 158 -3.40 -9.93 -19.59
N TYR A 159 -2.58 -8.88 -19.62
CA TYR A 159 -1.53 -8.63 -18.62
C TYR A 159 -2.10 -8.43 -17.23
N PHE A 160 -3.22 -7.72 -17.12
CA PHE A 160 -3.91 -7.56 -15.85
C PHE A 160 -4.37 -8.92 -15.27
N ASN A 161 -4.94 -9.78 -16.09
CA ASN A 161 -5.36 -11.12 -15.68
C ASN A 161 -4.17 -12.02 -15.30
N LEU A 162 -3.03 -11.90 -16.00
CA LEU A 162 -1.78 -12.58 -15.61
C LEU A 162 -1.33 -12.15 -14.22
N ALA A 163 -1.36 -10.84 -13.93
CA ALA A 163 -0.99 -10.31 -12.62
C ALA A 163 -1.95 -10.79 -11.52
N LYS A 164 -3.25 -10.79 -11.76
CA LYS A 164 -4.26 -11.33 -10.84
C LYS A 164 -4.04 -12.81 -10.55
N LYS A 165 -3.79 -13.62 -11.57
CA LYS A 165 -3.46 -15.04 -11.41
C LYS A 165 -2.18 -15.24 -10.61
N ASN A 166 -1.14 -14.43 -10.86
CA ASN A 166 0.10 -14.50 -10.08
C ASN A 166 -0.14 -14.16 -8.60
N GLY A 167 -0.94 -13.13 -8.31
CA GLY A 167 -1.32 -12.72 -6.95
C GLY A 167 -2.11 -13.80 -6.20
N SER A 168 -2.87 -14.67 -6.89
CA SER A 168 -3.61 -15.77 -6.26
C SER A 168 -2.68 -16.85 -5.65
N PHE A 169 -1.45 -16.96 -6.13
CA PHE A 169 -0.41 -17.84 -5.58
C PHE A 169 0.43 -17.20 -4.46
N ASP A 170 0.00 -16.07 -3.91
CA ASP A 170 0.69 -15.29 -2.87
C ASP A 170 2.11 -14.82 -3.29
N LYS A 171 2.33 -14.64 -4.59
CA LYS A 171 3.61 -14.21 -5.19
C LYS A 171 3.75 -12.69 -5.35
N GLY A 172 3.16 -11.90 -4.43
CA GLY A 172 3.23 -10.43 -4.47
C GLY A 172 2.08 -9.78 -5.24
N GLN A 173 2.10 -8.44 -5.26
CA GLN A 173 1.07 -7.57 -5.86
C GLN A 173 1.49 -7.01 -7.22
N ALA A 174 2.74 -7.25 -7.61
CA ALA A 174 3.30 -6.71 -8.84
C ALA A 174 4.01 -7.78 -9.68
N VAL A 175 3.89 -7.65 -10.98
CA VAL A 175 4.64 -8.43 -11.95
C VAL A 175 5.21 -7.51 -13.02
N ILE A 176 6.31 -7.93 -13.66
CA ILE A 176 6.78 -7.34 -14.92
C ILE A 176 6.43 -8.31 -16.05
N VAL A 177 5.76 -7.79 -17.05
CA VAL A 177 5.27 -8.55 -18.20
C VAL A 177 5.93 -8.06 -19.48
N ASP A 178 6.08 -8.98 -20.44
CA ASP A 178 6.57 -8.68 -21.79
C ASP A 178 6.21 -9.85 -22.73
N GLY A 179 5.80 -9.55 -23.95
CA GLY A 179 5.56 -10.57 -24.98
C GLY A 179 4.64 -11.71 -24.52
N ASN A 180 3.49 -11.37 -23.91
CA ASN A 180 2.46 -12.29 -23.43
C ASN A 180 2.87 -13.22 -22.26
N LYS A 181 3.94 -12.90 -21.53
CA LYS A 181 4.38 -13.69 -20.38
C LYS A 181 4.78 -12.81 -19.19
N VAL A 182 4.71 -13.39 -17.99
CA VAL A 182 5.30 -12.83 -16.79
C VAL A 182 6.80 -13.11 -16.81
N LEU A 183 7.61 -12.05 -16.79
CA LEU A 183 9.06 -12.15 -16.72
C LEU A 183 9.55 -12.33 -15.29
N LEU A 184 9.05 -11.48 -14.41
CA LEU A 184 9.39 -11.47 -12.98
C LEU A 184 8.14 -11.20 -12.16
N SER A 185 8.12 -11.79 -10.97
CA SER A 185 7.10 -11.54 -9.95
C SER A 185 7.73 -10.92 -8.72
N GLU A 186 6.95 -10.06 -8.05
CA GLU A 186 7.31 -9.49 -6.77
C GLU A 186 7.48 -10.59 -5.72
N ASP A 187 8.42 -10.38 -4.82
CA ASP A 187 8.66 -11.21 -3.63
C ASP A 187 8.47 -10.37 -2.35
N ARG A 188 8.85 -10.92 -1.21
CA ARG A 188 8.77 -10.24 0.10
C ARG A 188 9.61 -8.96 0.21
N LYS A 189 10.53 -8.71 -0.74
CA LYS A 189 11.35 -7.50 -0.78
C LYS A 189 10.66 -6.32 -1.48
N GLY A 190 9.47 -6.55 -2.05
CA GLY A 190 8.59 -5.53 -2.61
C GLY A 190 8.91 -5.10 -4.05
N THR A 191 8.13 -4.11 -4.52
CA THR A 191 8.16 -3.64 -5.92
C THR A 191 9.52 -3.06 -6.33
N ASP A 192 10.22 -2.33 -5.46
CA ASP A 192 11.51 -1.74 -5.80
C ASP A 192 12.57 -2.82 -6.08
N ASN A 193 12.55 -3.91 -5.31
CA ASN A 193 13.42 -5.05 -5.57
C ASN A 193 13.04 -5.78 -6.87
N LEU A 194 11.75 -5.89 -7.19
CA LEU A 194 11.28 -6.44 -8.47
C LEU A 194 11.85 -5.65 -9.65
N ILE A 195 11.74 -4.31 -9.60
CA ILE A 195 12.24 -3.41 -10.64
C ILE A 195 13.77 -3.50 -10.75
N TYR A 196 14.47 -3.55 -9.60
CA TYR A 196 15.92 -3.74 -9.57
C TYR A 196 16.36 -5.06 -10.22
N ARG A 197 15.68 -6.17 -9.90
CA ARG A 197 15.96 -7.48 -10.54
C ARG A 197 15.72 -7.46 -12.04
N TYR A 198 14.70 -6.73 -12.50
CA TYR A 198 14.46 -6.56 -13.93
C TYR A 198 15.59 -5.80 -14.61
N LYS A 199 16.09 -4.72 -14.01
CA LYS A 199 17.23 -3.95 -14.52
C LYS A 199 18.48 -4.83 -14.75
N LEU A 200 18.68 -5.85 -13.90
CA LEU A 200 19.82 -6.77 -14.03
C LEU A 200 19.70 -7.78 -15.19
N LEU A 201 18.52 -7.88 -15.83
CA LEU A 201 18.33 -8.78 -16.99
C LEU A 201 18.92 -8.25 -18.30
N ASP A 202 19.45 -7.02 -18.30
CA ASP A 202 20.07 -6.34 -19.43
C ASP A 202 19.30 -6.50 -20.77
N ARG A 203 17.99 -6.28 -20.70
CA ARG A 203 17.09 -6.43 -21.84
C ARG A 203 17.01 -5.14 -22.64
N ILE A 204 17.37 -5.23 -23.90
CA ILE A 204 17.32 -4.11 -24.86
C ILE A 204 15.95 -4.13 -25.56
N ASP A 205 15.28 -2.97 -25.54
CA ASP A 205 14.12 -2.56 -26.39
C ASP A 205 12.82 -3.39 -26.41
N ASN A 206 12.47 -4.05 -25.31
CA ASN A 206 11.15 -4.65 -25.19
C ASN A 206 10.14 -3.66 -24.57
N PHE A 207 8.86 -3.76 -24.94
CA PHE A 207 7.78 -2.97 -24.35
C PHE A 207 7.29 -3.62 -23.04
N SER A 208 8.23 -3.78 -22.09
CA SER A 208 7.93 -4.39 -20.80
C SER A 208 7.14 -3.44 -19.90
N LEU A 209 6.18 -3.96 -19.15
CA LEU A 209 5.29 -3.18 -18.30
C LEU A 209 5.27 -3.72 -16.87
N LEU A 210 5.26 -2.80 -15.91
CA LEU A 210 4.95 -3.11 -14.51
C LEU A 210 3.43 -3.18 -14.34
N VAL A 211 2.91 -4.31 -13.87
CA VAL A 211 1.48 -4.48 -13.59
C VAL A 211 1.27 -4.66 -12.11
N LYS A 212 0.48 -3.77 -11.48
CA LYS A 212 0.16 -3.81 -10.04
C LYS A 212 -1.31 -4.04 -9.82
N THR A 213 -1.63 -5.08 -9.06
CA THR A 213 -3.02 -5.44 -8.73
C THR A 213 -3.15 -5.82 -7.26
N SER A 214 -4.34 -5.68 -6.68
CA SER A 214 -4.64 -6.30 -5.39
C SER A 214 -4.66 -7.82 -5.51
N LYS A 215 -4.23 -8.53 -4.47
CA LYS A 215 -4.40 -9.99 -4.39
C LYS A 215 -5.88 -10.32 -4.15
N PRO A 216 -6.40 -11.46 -4.64
CA PRO A 216 -7.82 -11.80 -4.53
C PRO A 216 -8.39 -11.79 -3.11
N ASN A 217 -7.59 -12.17 -2.11
CA ASN A 217 -8.00 -12.27 -0.71
C ASN A 217 -7.37 -11.20 0.19
N GLN A 218 -6.84 -10.12 -0.40
CA GLN A 218 -6.17 -9.06 0.32
C GLN A 218 -7.13 -8.25 1.19
N ASN A 219 -6.70 -7.96 2.40
CA ASN A 219 -7.45 -7.06 3.28
C ASN A 219 -7.25 -5.60 2.87
N MET A 220 -8.19 -5.07 2.10
CA MET A 220 -8.15 -3.72 1.52
C MET A 220 -8.19 -2.57 2.55
N TYR A 221 -8.33 -2.87 3.83
CA TYR A 221 -8.26 -1.87 4.91
C TYR A 221 -6.83 -1.58 5.36
N PHE A 222 -5.86 -2.45 5.05
CA PHE A 222 -4.47 -2.32 5.47
C PHE A 222 -3.50 -2.12 4.33
N ASP A 223 -3.72 -2.86 3.27
CA ASP A 223 -2.73 -2.97 2.20
C ASP A 223 -3.42 -2.77 0.85
N LEU A 224 -3.03 -1.71 0.18
CA LEU A 224 -3.48 -1.36 -1.16
C LEU A 224 -2.26 -1.23 -2.05
N PRO A 225 -2.30 -1.72 -3.30
CA PRO A 225 -1.25 -1.42 -4.25
C PRO A 225 -1.04 0.09 -4.36
N THR A 226 0.20 0.52 -4.28
CA THR A 226 0.55 1.94 -4.36
C THR A 226 1.49 2.22 -5.52
N LEU A 227 1.38 3.41 -6.09
CA LEU A 227 2.26 3.94 -7.13
C LEU A 227 2.63 5.38 -6.76
N GLY A 228 3.92 5.70 -6.76
CA GLY A 228 4.40 7.03 -6.41
C GLY A 228 5.59 7.48 -7.25
N PRO A 229 6.07 8.72 -7.04
CA PRO A 229 7.17 9.31 -7.80
C PRO A 229 8.40 8.41 -7.86
N THR A 230 8.85 7.88 -6.72
CA THR A 230 10.02 6.99 -6.64
C THR A 230 9.85 5.73 -7.51
N THR A 231 8.66 5.12 -7.50
CA THR A 231 8.40 3.95 -8.36
C THR A 231 8.47 4.33 -9.84
N ILE A 232 7.96 5.50 -10.23
CA ILE A 232 8.03 5.99 -11.61
C ILE A 232 9.46 6.21 -12.06
N GLU A 233 10.28 6.81 -11.21
CA GLU A 233 11.72 7.00 -11.49
C GLU A 233 12.43 5.66 -11.66
N ASN A 234 12.20 4.71 -10.75
CA ASN A 234 12.79 3.37 -10.82
C ASN A 234 12.34 2.62 -12.10
N VAL A 235 11.07 2.72 -12.49
CA VAL A 235 10.53 2.16 -13.74
C VAL A 235 11.27 2.73 -14.94
N TYR A 236 11.43 4.05 -15.02
CA TYR A 236 12.16 4.70 -16.09
C TYR A 236 13.64 4.27 -16.14
N LEU A 237 14.33 4.32 -15.01
CA LEU A 237 15.76 3.98 -14.89
C LEU A 237 16.06 2.50 -15.16
N SER A 238 15.07 1.63 -15.06
CA SER A 238 15.22 0.19 -15.37
C SER A 238 14.88 -0.17 -16.80
N GLY A 239 14.44 0.79 -17.63
CA GLY A 239 14.02 0.54 -19.00
C GLY A 239 12.61 -0.04 -19.16
N ILE A 240 11.83 -0.16 -18.06
CA ILE A 240 10.40 -0.53 -18.13
C ILE A 240 9.64 0.61 -18.81
N ARG A 241 8.76 0.30 -19.75
CA ARG A 241 8.11 1.28 -20.63
C ARG A 241 6.78 1.82 -20.10
N GLY A 242 6.28 1.29 -19.01
CA GLY A 242 5.05 1.81 -18.40
C GLY A 242 4.45 0.95 -17.32
N ILE A 243 3.24 1.36 -16.91
CA ILE A 243 2.55 0.80 -15.75
C ILE A 243 1.09 0.52 -16.09
N ILE A 244 0.61 -0.65 -15.69
CA ILE A 244 -0.81 -0.99 -15.58
C ILE A 244 -1.14 -1.12 -14.10
N ILE A 245 -2.22 -0.47 -13.65
CA ILE A 245 -2.62 -0.49 -12.23
C ILE A 245 -4.11 -0.77 -12.08
N GLU A 246 -4.50 -1.38 -10.97
CA GLU A 246 -5.90 -1.67 -10.69
C GLU A 246 -6.66 -0.40 -10.32
N LYS A 247 -7.65 -0.04 -11.15
CA LYS A 247 -8.56 1.09 -10.93
C LYS A 247 -9.38 0.89 -9.65
N ASN A 248 -9.63 1.95 -8.91
CA ASN A 248 -10.41 2.00 -7.67
C ASN A 248 -9.83 1.19 -6.48
N ASN A 249 -8.89 0.30 -6.74
CA ASN A 249 -8.27 -0.56 -5.74
C ASN A 249 -6.79 -0.29 -5.51
N SER A 250 -6.27 0.79 -6.09
CA SER A 250 -4.89 1.23 -5.91
C SER A 250 -4.83 2.71 -5.54
N LEU A 251 -3.76 3.11 -4.89
CA LEU A 251 -3.51 4.50 -4.49
C LEU A 251 -2.32 5.09 -5.24
N ILE A 252 -2.47 6.34 -5.65
CA ILE A 252 -1.38 7.15 -6.23
C ILE A 252 -0.85 8.06 -5.12
N VAL A 253 0.41 7.90 -4.77
CA VAL A 253 1.13 8.81 -3.89
C VAL A 253 1.45 10.06 -4.68
N ASP A 254 1.19 11.22 -4.11
CA ASP A 254 1.39 12.52 -4.77
C ASP A 254 0.99 12.51 -6.25
N PRO A 255 -0.32 12.51 -6.56
CA PRO A 255 -0.79 12.35 -7.94
C PRO A 255 -0.23 13.39 -8.90
N HIS A 256 -0.03 14.64 -8.43
CA HIS A 256 0.52 15.70 -9.26
C HIS A 256 1.92 15.34 -9.76
N ASP A 257 2.84 15.02 -8.87
CA ASP A 257 4.23 14.74 -9.22
C ASP A 257 4.38 13.37 -9.90
N THR A 258 3.61 12.37 -9.47
CA THR A 258 3.57 11.06 -10.11
C THR A 258 3.20 11.16 -11.59
N PHE A 259 2.12 11.88 -11.93
CA PHE A 259 1.71 12.02 -13.33
C PHE A 259 2.57 13.00 -14.12
N LYS A 260 3.18 13.99 -13.47
CA LYS A 260 4.21 14.84 -14.08
C LYS A 260 5.42 14.03 -14.54
N LEU A 261 5.88 13.08 -13.72
CA LEU A 261 7.00 12.19 -14.06
C LEU A 261 6.62 11.19 -15.16
N ILE A 262 5.42 10.60 -15.14
CA ILE A 262 4.91 9.72 -16.19
C ILE A 262 4.97 10.44 -17.55
N LYS A 263 4.52 11.72 -17.59
CA LYS A 263 4.56 12.54 -18.79
C LYS A 263 6.01 12.89 -19.19
N LYS A 264 6.86 13.31 -18.23
CA LYS A 264 8.26 13.67 -18.45
C LYS A 264 9.06 12.54 -19.08
N TYR A 265 8.86 11.32 -18.59
CA TYR A 265 9.58 10.14 -19.05
C TYR A 265 8.90 9.41 -20.21
N ASN A 266 7.79 9.96 -20.73
CA ASN A 266 6.97 9.35 -21.80
C ASN A 266 6.62 7.89 -21.51
N LEU A 267 6.17 7.58 -20.27
CA LEU A 267 5.79 6.25 -19.87
C LEU A 267 4.33 5.96 -20.18
N PHE A 268 4.06 4.72 -20.58
CA PHE A 268 2.70 4.22 -20.69
C PHE A 268 2.07 4.14 -19.29
N TYR A 269 0.80 4.57 -19.16
CA TYR A 269 0.01 4.42 -17.95
C TYR A 269 -1.42 4.01 -18.28
N TYR A 270 -1.90 3.00 -17.60
CA TYR A 270 -3.29 2.57 -17.75
C TYR A 270 -3.88 2.06 -16.41
N ALA A 271 -4.99 2.65 -15.98
CA ALA A 271 -5.81 2.18 -14.87
C ALA A 271 -7.01 1.41 -15.43
N ILE A 272 -7.08 0.11 -15.16
CA ILE A 272 -8.09 -0.85 -15.62
C ILE A 272 -9.00 -1.29 -14.49
#